data_2cdc58bff7c7ae4e253a7d07db15a45d
#
_entry.id   2cdc58bff7c7ae4e253a7d07db15a45d
#
_cell.length_a   1.000
_cell.length_b   1.000
_cell.length_c   1.000
_cell.angle_alpha   90.00
_cell.angle_beta   90.00
_cell.angle_gamma   90.00
#
_symmetry.space_group_name_H-M   'P 1'
#
loop_
_entity.id
_entity.type
_entity.pdbx_description
1 polymer ?
#
loop_
_entity_poly.entity_id
_entity_poly.type
_entity_poly.pdbx_seq_one_letter_code
_entity_poly.pdbx_strand_id
1 'polypeptide(L)'
;MTVQLEKHKMFIIFRTLLILIHLLYSLRLIIYNSCLIVHRKCIGYWYKKNPKIEIEMLVHSMNKLRKLPEHVVILGEKKDCIKDSIQIISWCITLGIPFISFYGRKDFLSQHENALKQEFAVRRPELMEYINWSQLHIPRKENGITGSNTVIRILLPCKNSGKGGVVLLTQHLAEAVTTKNLKIEEINENFICEKMTLKGIPDPDLALIHGHICSTYGFLPWHIRTTGFVTLPECHNVSVKDFIWILKKYSKREQRYGE
;
A
#
# COMPACT_ATOMS: atom_id res chain seq x y z
N MET A 1 -54.80 -23.76 24.82
CA MET A 1 -54.86 -22.65 23.86
C MET A 1 -54.14 -21.39 24.37
N THR A 2 -54.29 -21.00 25.63
CA THR A 2 -53.64 -19.82 26.25
C THR A 2 -52.10 -19.86 26.27
N VAL A 3 -51.47 -20.99 26.57
CA VAL A 3 -50.02 -21.15 26.68
C VAL A 3 -49.29 -20.97 25.32
N GLN A 4 -49.91 -21.37 24.22
CA GLN A 4 -49.36 -21.15 22.89
C GLN A 4 -49.43 -19.68 22.48
N LEU A 5 -50.45 -18.96 22.88
CA LEU A 5 -50.61 -17.53 22.60
C LEU A 5 -49.57 -16.69 23.34
N GLU A 6 -49.24 -17.04 24.58
CA GLU A 6 -48.17 -16.38 25.35
C GLU A 6 -46.79 -16.63 24.78
N LYS A 7 -46.47 -17.85 24.36
CA LYS A 7 -45.21 -18.15 23.68
C LYS A 7 -45.05 -17.37 22.39
N HIS A 8 -46.15 -17.20 21.63
CA HIS A 8 -46.11 -16.43 20.39
C HIS A 8 -45.91 -14.92 20.65
N LYS A 9 -46.56 -14.36 21.68
CA LYS A 9 -46.33 -12.96 22.11
C LYS A 9 -44.90 -12.74 22.59
N MET A 10 -44.34 -13.64 23.41
CA MET A 10 -42.94 -13.56 23.84
C MET A 10 -41.98 -13.62 22.65
N PHE A 11 -42.20 -14.48 21.68
CA PHE A 11 -41.37 -14.56 20.47
C PHE A 11 -41.38 -13.25 19.68
N ILE A 12 -42.53 -12.61 19.53
CA ILE A 12 -42.66 -11.31 18.85
C ILE A 12 -41.87 -10.22 19.61
N ILE A 13 -41.99 -10.20 20.96
CA ILE A 13 -41.27 -9.23 21.80
C ILE A 13 -39.76 -9.39 21.65
N PHE A 14 -39.23 -10.61 21.73
CA PHE A 14 -37.82 -10.86 21.57
C PHE A 14 -37.33 -10.51 20.15
N ARG A 15 -38.11 -10.79 19.12
CA ARG A 15 -37.80 -10.43 17.75
C ARG A 15 -37.75 -8.91 17.54
N THR A 16 -38.73 -8.18 18.09
CA THR A 16 -38.72 -6.70 18.01
C THR A 16 -37.60 -6.09 18.80
N LEU A 17 -37.25 -6.64 19.98
CA LEU A 17 -36.09 -6.21 20.77
C LEU A 17 -34.80 -6.44 20.03
N LEU A 18 -34.62 -7.59 19.39
CA LEU A 18 -33.45 -7.90 18.58
C LEU A 18 -33.31 -6.93 17.41
N ILE A 19 -34.38 -6.63 16.69
CA ILE A 19 -34.38 -5.64 15.60
C ILE A 19 -33.99 -4.26 16.12
N LEU A 20 -34.49 -3.85 17.28
CA LEU A 20 -34.16 -2.58 17.90
C LEU A 20 -32.66 -2.50 18.25
N ILE A 21 -32.11 -3.55 18.84
CA ILE A 21 -30.67 -3.63 19.16
C ILE A 21 -29.81 -3.52 17.90
N HIS A 22 -30.16 -4.24 16.84
CA HIS A 22 -29.44 -4.15 15.56
C HIS A 22 -29.52 -2.75 14.94
N LEU A 23 -30.69 -2.11 15.02
CA LEU A 23 -30.87 -0.74 14.52
C LEU A 23 -30.04 0.26 15.31
N LEU A 24 -30.02 0.17 16.63
CA LEU A 24 -29.20 1.03 17.49
C LEU A 24 -27.70 0.81 17.24
N TYR A 25 -27.27 -0.44 17.07
CA TYR A 25 -25.90 -0.76 16.73
C TYR A 25 -25.49 -0.19 15.37
N SER A 26 -26.34 -0.35 14.35
CA SER A 26 -26.13 0.20 13.02
C SER A 26 -26.04 1.73 13.04
N LEU A 27 -26.95 2.37 13.78
CA LEU A 27 -26.95 3.84 13.96
C LEU A 27 -25.66 4.32 14.63
N ARG A 28 -25.23 3.65 15.71
CA ARG A 28 -23.95 3.94 16.38
C ARG A 28 -22.78 3.84 15.41
N LEU A 29 -22.76 2.79 14.58
CA LEU A 29 -21.69 2.58 13.60
C LEU A 29 -21.65 3.70 12.54
N ILE A 30 -22.83 4.11 12.05
CA ILE A 30 -22.97 5.20 11.07
C ILE A 30 -22.47 6.51 11.68
N ILE A 31 -22.90 6.84 12.90
CA ILE A 31 -22.50 8.07 13.59
C ILE A 31 -20.97 8.07 13.80
N TYR A 32 -20.43 6.97 14.32
CA TYR A 32 -18.98 6.83 14.56
C TYR A 32 -18.18 7.04 13.28
N ASN A 33 -18.54 6.36 12.18
CA ASN A 33 -17.88 6.49 10.89
C ASN A 33 -18.00 7.91 10.33
N SER A 34 -19.18 8.54 10.45
CA SER A 34 -19.40 9.92 10.00
C SER A 34 -18.54 10.91 10.79
N CYS A 35 -18.44 10.76 12.10
CA CYS A 35 -17.58 11.59 12.94
C CYS A 35 -16.10 11.42 12.57
N LEU A 36 -15.64 10.19 12.29
CA LEU A 36 -14.29 9.93 11.83
C LEU A 36 -13.98 10.63 10.49
N ILE A 37 -14.93 10.56 9.54
CA ILE A 37 -14.79 11.20 8.22
C ILE A 37 -14.67 12.72 8.38
N VAL A 38 -15.56 13.34 9.17
CA VAL A 38 -15.54 14.79 9.43
C VAL A 38 -14.23 15.19 10.12
N HIS A 39 -13.83 14.48 11.17
CA HIS A 39 -12.59 14.73 11.90
C HIS A 39 -11.36 14.67 10.98
N ARG A 40 -11.26 13.64 10.12
CA ARG A 40 -10.17 13.50 9.15
C ARG A 40 -10.16 14.61 8.11
N LYS A 41 -11.33 15.01 7.59
CA LYS A 41 -11.45 16.14 6.65
C LYS A 41 -10.97 17.44 7.27
N CYS A 42 -11.37 17.72 8.52
CA CYS A 42 -10.93 18.90 9.25
C CYS A 42 -9.41 18.91 9.48
N ILE A 43 -8.86 17.79 9.91
CA ILE A 43 -7.41 17.61 10.10
C ILE A 43 -6.68 17.75 8.77
N GLY A 44 -7.12 17.07 7.71
CA GLY A 44 -6.52 17.17 6.38
C GLY A 44 -6.53 18.59 5.82
N TYR A 45 -7.62 19.33 6.02
CA TYR A 45 -7.70 20.73 5.64
C TYR A 45 -6.69 21.61 6.42
N TRP A 46 -6.57 21.39 7.72
CA TRP A 46 -5.69 22.15 8.59
C TRP A 46 -4.20 21.91 8.24
N TYR A 47 -3.79 20.67 8.02
CA TYR A 47 -2.42 20.34 7.60
C TYR A 47 -2.10 20.82 6.20
N LYS A 48 -3.04 20.72 5.25
CA LYS A 48 -2.86 21.26 3.90
C LYS A 48 -2.54 22.77 3.92
N LYS A 49 -3.04 23.50 4.91
CA LYS A 49 -2.76 24.92 5.10
C LYS A 49 -1.38 25.18 5.74
N ASN A 50 -0.77 24.18 6.39
CA ASN A 50 0.46 24.32 7.15
C ASN A 50 1.47 23.18 6.83
N PRO A 51 2.05 23.12 5.62
CA PRO A 51 2.94 22.04 5.22
C PRO A 51 4.23 21.97 6.06
N LYS A 52 4.71 23.07 6.61
CA LYS A 52 5.87 23.10 7.49
C LYS A 52 5.66 22.24 8.75
N ILE A 53 4.46 22.28 9.32
CA ILE A 53 4.12 21.51 10.52
C ILE A 53 4.14 20.00 10.23
N GLU A 54 3.73 19.57 9.03
CA GLU A 54 3.82 18.16 8.62
C GLU A 54 5.27 17.67 8.61
N ILE A 55 6.17 18.46 8.00
CA ILE A 55 7.60 18.14 7.92
C ILE A 55 8.22 18.09 9.32
N GLU A 56 7.95 19.07 10.18
CA GLU A 56 8.44 19.08 11.56
C GLU A 56 7.97 17.86 12.35
N MET A 57 6.71 17.45 12.18
CA MET A 57 6.16 16.25 12.82
C MET A 57 6.83 14.97 12.33
N LEU A 58 7.12 14.86 11.03
CA LEU A 58 7.82 13.73 10.45
C LEU A 58 9.25 13.64 11.00
N VAL A 59 10.01 14.73 10.92
CA VAL A 59 11.39 14.80 11.40
C VAL A 59 11.47 14.51 12.90
N HIS A 60 10.58 15.12 13.71
CA HIS A 60 10.53 14.81 15.15
C HIS A 60 10.19 13.34 15.43
N SER A 61 9.38 12.72 14.57
CA SER A 61 9.00 11.32 14.73
C SER A 61 10.12 10.35 14.35
N MET A 62 11.00 10.71 13.38
CA MET A 62 12.15 9.89 12.98
C MET A 62 13.03 9.51 14.18
N ASN A 63 13.33 10.47 15.04
CA ASN A 63 14.19 10.25 16.21
C ASN A 63 13.64 9.22 17.21
N LYS A 64 12.36 8.88 17.10
CA LYS A 64 11.65 7.92 17.97
C LYS A 64 11.46 6.55 17.33
N LEU A 65 11.84 6.39 16.05
CA LEU A 65 11.69 5.14 15.31
C LEU A 65 12.99 4.32 15.45
N ARG A 66 12.86 3.03 15.76
CA ARG A 66 14.01 2.11 15.82
C ARG A 66 14.53 1.73 14.43
N LYS A 67 13.60 1.63 13.46
CA LYS A 67 13.90 1.30 12.06
C LYS A 67 12.86 1.94 11.15
N LEU A 68 13.28 2.28 9.93
CA LEU A 68 12.41 2.68 8.82
C LEU A 68 12.31 1.54 7.82
N PRO A 69 11.20 1.43 7.07
CA PRO A 69 11.12 0.51 5.95
C PRO A 69 12.04 0.98 4.82
N GLU A 70 12.69 0.05 4.15
CA GLU A 70 13.46 0.35 2.94
C GLU A 70 12.53 0.43 1.72
N HIS A 71 11.49 -0.42 1.66
CA HIS A 71 10.53 -0.44 0.59
C HIS A 71 9.10 -0.40 1.11
N VAL A 72 8.38 0.66 0.76
CA VAL A 72 6.96 0.84 1.09
C VAL A 72 6.10 0.58 -0.14
N VAL A 73 5.07 -0.23 0.02
CA VAL A 73 4.09 -0.51 -1.03
C VAL A 73 2.72 0.02 -0.64
N ILE A 74 2.08 0.71 -1.57
CA ILE A 74 0.71 1.18 -1.43
C ILE A 74 -0.20 0.33 -2.31
N LEU A 75 -1.12 -0.39 -1.68
CA LEU A 75 -2.06 -1.30 -2.34
C LEU A 75 -3.46 -0.68 -2.32
N GLY A 76 -4.07 -0.47 -3.50
CA GLY A 76 -5.41 0.11 -3.57
C GLY A 76 -6.00 0.16 -4.97
N GLU A 77 -7.32 0.34 -5.04
CA GLU A 77 -8.05 0.28 -6.32
C GLU A 77 -8.71 1.61 -6.76
N LYS A 78 -8.69 2.67 -5.94
CA LYS A 78 -9.52 3.85 -6.19
C LYS A 78 -8.85 4.86 -7.13
N LYS A 79 -9.69 5.48 -7.99
CA LYS A 79 -9.28 6.49 -8.97
C LYS A 79 -8.77 7.80 -8.36
N ASP A 80 -9.16 8.14 -7.14
CA ASP A 80 -8.86 9.43 -6.51
C ASP A 80 -7.58 9.46 -5.66
N CYS A 81 -6.74 8.41 -5.77
CA CYS A 81 -5.54 8.29 -4.92
C CYS A 81 -4.31 9.10 -5.41
N ILE A 82 -4.37 9.82 -6.53
CA ILE A 82 -3.22 10.61 -7.02
C ILE A 82 -2.75 11.61 -5.97
N LYS A 83 -3.67 12.34 -5.33
CA LYS A 83 -3.33 13.34 -4.29
C LYS A 83 -2.68 12.71 -3.06
N ASP A 84 -3.24 11.61 -2.58
CA ASP A 84 -2.70 10.88 -1.44
C ASP A 84 -1.37 10.23 -1.78
N SER A 85 -1.21 9.74 -3.02
CA SER A 85 0.06 9.21 -3.52
C SER A 85 1.16 10.27 -3.51
N ILE A 86 0.87 11.49 -4.00
CA ILE A 86 1.80 12.62 -3.97
C ILE A 86 2.23 12.95 -2.54
N GLN A 87 1.27 12.95 -1.62
CA GLN A 87 1.54 13.23 -0.22
C GLN A 87 2.44 12.16 0.42
N ILE A 88 2.12 10.87 0.20
CA ILE A 88 2.93 9.75 0.71
C ILE A 88 4.33 9.78 0.09
N ILE A 89 4.46 10.03 -1.22
CA ILE A 89 5.76 10.18 -1.88
C ILE A 89 6.56 11.30 -1.19
N SER A 90 5.95 12.47 -0.97
CA SER A 90 6.61 13.61 -0.31
C SER A 90 7.10 13.26 1.09
N TRP A 91 6.31 12.52 1.88
CA TRP A 91 6.69 12.06 3.21
C TRP A 91 7.83 11.04 3.16
N CYS A 92 7.80 10.11 2.20
CA CYS A 92 8.88 9.15 2.02
C CYS A 92 10.19 9.82 1.63
N ILE A 93 10.15 10.86 0.77
CA ILE A 93 11.31 11.69 0.45
C ILE A 93 11.86 12.34 1.72
N THR A 94 11.00 12.98 2.51
CA THR A 94 11.40 13.64 3.77
C THR A 94 12.02 12.66 4.77
N LEU A 95 11.58 11.40 4.79
CA LEU A 95 12.08 10.36 5.70
C LEU A 95 13.27 9.57 5.12
N GLY A 96 13.65 9.77 3.87
CA GLY A 96 14.72 9.03 3.22
C GLY A 96 14.38 7.58 2.93
N ILE A 97 13.10 7.23 2.71
CA ILE A 97 12.67 5.88 2.31
C ILE A 97 12.97 5.69 0.82
N PRO A 98 13.89 4.79 0.42
CA PRO A 98 14.42 4.79 -0.94
C PRO A 98 13.50 4.19 -2.01
N PHE A 99 12.56 3.30 -1.63
CA PHE A 99 11.71 2.62 -2.59
C PHE A 99 10.23 2.76 -2.24
N ILE A 100 9.42 3.13 -3.25
CA ILE A 100 7.96 3.20 -3.13
C ILE A 100 7.33 2.51 -4.33
N SER A 101 6.40 1.59 -4.07
CA SER A 101 5.60 0.95 -5.12
C SER A 101 4.12 1.26 -4.95
N PHE A 102 3.44 1.48 -6.06
CA PHE A 102 1.98 1.63 -6.08
C PHE A 102 1.36 0.54 -6.93
N TYR A 103 0.50 -0.27 -6.36
CA TYR A 103 -0.13 -1.37 -7.06
C TYR A 103 -1.63 -1.42 -6.79
N GLY A 104 -2.39 -1.71 -7.81
CA GLY A 104 -3.82 -1.88 -7.72
C GLY A 104 -4.33 -2.82 -8.80
N ARG A 105 -5.45 -3.50 -8.53
CA ARG A 105 -6.03 -4.49 -9.44
C ARG A 105 -6.36 -3.92 -10.83
N LYS A 106 -6.65 -2.63 -10.92
CA LYS A 106 -7.05 -1.93 -12.17
C LYS A 106 -5.89 -1.20 -12.84
N ASP A 107 -4.66 -1.34 -12.35
CA ASP A 107 -3.47 -0.65 -12.87
C ASP A 107 -3.64 0.86 -13.05
N PHE A 108 -4.51 1.48 -12.22
CA PHE A 108 -4.91 2.87 -12.42
C PHE A 108 -3.70 3.82 -12.44
N LEU A 109 -2.80 3.72 -11.44
CA LEU A 109 -1.64 4.63 -11.37
C LEU A 109 -0.61 4.32 -12.46
N SER A 110 -0.45 3.06 -12.86
CA SER A 110 0.42 2.70 -13.97
C SER A 110 -0.10 3.26 -15.30
N GLN A 111 -1.43 3.22 -15.53
CA GLN A 111 -2.05 3.80 -16.71
C GLN A 111 -2.04 5.34 -16.72
N HIS A 112 -2.02 5.97 -15.53
CA HIS A 112 -2.04 7.42 -15.35
C HIS A 112 -0.70 7.96 -14.82
N GLU A 113 0.40 7.29 -15.12
CA GLU A 113 1.75 7.69 -14.68
C GLU A 113 2.07 9.14 -15.07
N ASN A 114 1.76 9.54 -16.29
CA ASN A 114 2.00 10.90 -16.75
C ASN A 114 1.19 11.94 -15.97
N ALA A 115 -0.07 11.61 -15.64
CA ALA A 115 -0.91 12.48 -14.81
C ALA A 115 -0.35 12.61 -13.39
N LEU A 116 0.14 11.51 -12.80
CA LEU A 116 0.80 11.53 -11.49
C LEU A 116 2.06 12.40 -11.52
N LYS A 117 2.90 12.26 -12.56
CA LYS A 117 4.12 13.05 -12.73
C LYS A 117 3.82 14.55 -12.88
N GLN A 118 2.85 14.89 -13.72
CA GLN A 118 2.44 16.29 -13.94
C GLN A 118 1.86 16.91 -12.68
N GLU A 119 0.95 16.21 -12.00
CA GLU A 119 0.34 16.71 -10.77
C GLU A 119 1.37 16.82 -9.63
N PHE A 120 2.36 15.92 -9.57
CA PHE A 120 3.47 16.00 -8.64
C PHE A 120 4.36 17.23 -8.92
N ALA A 121 4.73 17.46 -10.18
CA ALA A 121 5.53 18.60 -10.59
C ALA A 121 4.85 19.95 -10.29
N VAL A 122 3.52 20.02 -10.42
CA VAL A 122 2.74 21.21 -10.08
C VAL A 122 2.67 21.44 -8.58
N ARG A 123 2.52 20.37 -7.78
CA ARG A 123 2.31 20.49 -6.33
C ARG A 123 3.58 20.55 -5.51
N ARG A 124 4.63 19.88 -5.97
CA ARG A 124 5.90 19.70 -5.28
C ARG A 124 7.09 19.80 -6.25
N PRO A 125 7.23 20.93 -6.96
CA PRO A 125 8.31 21.12 -7.92
C PRO A 125 9.70 20.94 -7.27
N GLU A 126 9.84 21.34 -6.01
CA GLU A 126 11.07 21.26 -5.22
C GLU A 126 11.55 19.83 -4.93
N LEU A 127 10.65 18.86 -5.04
CA LEU A 127 10.97 17.44 -4.76
C LEU A 127 11.22 16.61 -6.02
N MET A 128 11.08 17.18 -7.22
CA MET A 128 11.24 16.47 -8.48
C MET A 128 12.63 15.91 -8.70
N GLU A 129 13.66 16.60 -8.24
CA GLU A 129 15.07 16.18 -8.36
C GLU A 129 15.41 14.93 -7.53
N TYR A 130 14.60 14.64 -6.49
CA TYR A 130 14.77 13.48 -5.60
C TYR A 130 14.03 12.24 -6.08
N ILE A 131 13.41 12.25 -7.26
CA ILE A 131 12.58 11.15 -7.74
C ILE A 131 13.16 10.52 -9.01
N ASN A 132 13.29 9.20 -8.98
CA ASN A 132 13.52 8.38 -10.15
C ASN A 132 12.27 7.56 -10.45
N TRP A 133 11.64 7.81 -11.60
CA TRP A 133 10.50 7.06 -12.11
C TRP A 133 10.99 5.81 -12.83
N SER A 134 11.09 4.69 -12.11
CA SER A 134 11.59 3.44 -12.66
C SER A 134 10.48 2.62 -13.29
N GLN A 135 10.64 2.28 -14.58
CA GLN A 135 9.85 1.22 -15.20
C GLN A 135 10.54 -0.13 -14.94
N LEU A 136 9.78 -1.15 -14.52
CA LEU A 136 10.28 -2.49 -14.19
C LEU A 136 11.01 -3.22 -15.33
N HIS A 137 10.95 -2.71 -16.57
CA HIS A 137 11.40 -3.41 -17.76
C HIS A 137 12.66 -2.86 -18.45
N ILE A 138 13.32 -1.83 -17.92
CA ILE A 138 14.52 -1.30 -18.57
C ILE A 138 15.70 -1.31 -17.59
N PRO A 139 16.72 -2.17 -17.80
CA PRO A 139 17.98 -2.03 -17.10
C PRO A 139 18.72 -0.82 -17.70
N ARG A 140 18.55 0.38 -17.16
CA ARG A 140 19.46 1.47 -17.41
C ARG A 140 20.76 1.15 -16.66
N LYS A 141 21.86 1.02 -17.41
CA LYS A 141 23.21 1.15 -16.87
C LYS A 141 23.32 2.52 -16.21
N GLU A 142 23.26 2.55 -14.89
CA GLU A 142 23.61 3.74 -14.14
C GLU A 142 25.13 3.82 -14.10
N ASN A 143 25.70 4.68 -14.93
CA ASN A 143 27.05 5.17 -14.72
C ASN A 143 27.02 5.96 -13.42
N GLY A 144 27.83 5.51 -12.45
CA GLY A 144 27.89 6.08 -11.12
C GLY A 144 28.10 7.59 -11.13
N ILE A 145 27.19 8.30 -10.51
CA ILE A 145 27.42 9.65 -10.01
C ILE A 145 27.19 9.56 -8.50
N THR A 146 28.30 9.51 -7.79
CA THR A 146 28.38 9.73 -6.36
C THR A 146 28.00 11.17 -6.04
N GLY A 147 26.73 11.41 -5.83
CA GLY A 147 26.20 12.64 -5.24
C GLY A 147 25.24 12.26 -4.13
N SER A 148 25.43 12.85 -2.95
CA SER A 148 24.75 12.56 -1.69
C SER A 148 23.25 12.93 -1.64
N ASN A 149 22.55 12.96 -2.76
CA ASN A 149 21.10 13.15 -2.81
C ASN A 149 20.46 11.77 -2.89
N THR A 150 19.78 11.39 -1.82
CA THR A 150 19.02 10.14 -1.73
C THR A 150 17.87 10.20 -2.75
N VAL A 151 18.09 9.60 -3.92
CA VAL A 151 17.07 9.53 -4.98
C VAL A 151 16.09 8.41 -4.65
N ILE A 152 14.82 8.76 -4.52
CA ILE A 152 13.75 7.77 -4.29
C ILE A 152 13.34 7.16 -5.62
N ARG A 153 13.23 5.84 -5.65
CA ARG A 153 12.70 5.11 -6.80
C ARG A 153 11.22 4.83 -6.63
N ILE A 154 10.43 5.36 -7.55
CA ILE A 154 8.98 5.10 -7.62
C ILE A 154 8.71 4.04 -8.66
N LEU A 155 8.03 2.97 -8.23
CA LEU A 155 7.64 1.86 -9.08
C LEU A 155 6.12 1.85 -9.23
N LEU A 156 5.68 1.68 -10.47
CA LEU A 156 4.28 1.50 -10.83
C LEU A 156 4.10 0.11 -11.47
N PRO A 157 4.19 -0.98 -10.68
CA PRO A 157 4.04 -2.33 -11.19
C PRO A 157 2.69 -2.50 -11.88
N CYS A 158 2.70 -3.07 -13.06
CA CYS A 158 1.47 -3.41 -13.78
C CYS A 158 0.93 -4.77 -13.32
N LYS A 159 -0.27 -5.12 -13.78
CA LYS A 159 -0.94 -6.38 -13.49
C LYS A 159 -0.07 -7.62 -13.78
N ASN A 160 0.78 -7.51 -14.81
CA ASN A 160 1.71 -8.57 -15.21
C ASN A 160 2.93 -8.69 -14.26
N SER A 161 3.16 -7.73 -13.37
CA SER A 161 4.22 -7.83 -12.35
C SER A 161 3.76 -8.60 -11.10
N GLY A 162 2.46 -8.80 -10.91
CA GLY A 162 1.88 -9.56 -9.80
C GLY A 162 1.69 -11.05 -10.12
N LYS A 163 0.53 -11.60 -9.75
CA LYS A 163 0.15 -13.00 -10.10
C LYS A 163 0.21 -13.25 -11.60
N GLY A 164 -0.13 -12.25 -12.41
CA GLY A 164 -0.01 -12.34 -13.87
C GLY A 164 1.41 -12.61 -14.34
N GLY A 165 2.41 -12.04 -13.67
CA GLY A 165 3.82 -12.29 -13.97
C GLY A 165 4.25 -13.73 -13.71
N VAL A 166 3.75 -14.35 -12.64
CA VAL A 166 3.98 -15.77 -12.37
C VAL A 166 3.41 -16.63 -13.51
N VAL A 167 2.18 -16.35 -13.94
CA VAL A 167 1.53 -17.06 -15.06
C VAL A 167 2.34 -16.92 -16.34
N LEU A 168 2.75 -15.70 -16.70
CA LEU A 168 3.56 -15.44 -17.89
C LEU A 168 4.92 -16.15 -17.82
N LEU A 169 5.60 -16.10 -16.66
CA LEU A 169 6.84 -16.83 -16.47
C LEU A 169 6.63 -18.34 -16.69
N THR A 170 5.58 -18.92 -16.10
CA THR A 170 5.27 -20.33 -16.25
C THR A 170 5.02 -20.71 -17.71
N GLN A 171 4.29 -19.87 -18.45
CA GLN A 171 4.06 -20.08 -19.90
C GLN A 171 5.35 -20.06 -20.69
N HIS A 172 6.23 -19.07 -20.46
CA HIS A 172 7.53 -18.99 -21.13
C HIS A 172 8.44 -20.17 -20.79
N LEU A 173 8.42 -20.64 -19.52
CA LEU A 173 9.21 -21.80 -19.13
C LEU A 173 8.68 -23.08 -19.81
N ALA A 174 7.37 -23.26 -19.90
CA ALA A 174 6.76 -24.39 -20.59
C ALA A 174 7.14 -24.39 -22.09
N GLU A 175 7.10 -23.22 -22.74
CA GLU A 175 7.54 -23.07 -24.13
C GLU A 175 9.02 -23.38 -24.30
N ALA A 176 9.89 -22.85 -23.40
CA ALA A 176 11.33 -23.10 -23.44
C ALA A 176 11.67 -24.60 -23.27
N VAL A 177 10.95 -25.30 -22.40
CA VAL A 177 11.09 -26.77 -22.24
C VAL A 177 10.62 -27.51 -23.48
N THR A 178 9.47 -27.13 -24.05
CA THR A 178 8.92 -27.76 -25.26
C THR A 178 9.85 -27.60 -26.47
N THR A 179 10.49 -26.43 -26.58
CA THR A 179 11.48 -26.13 -27.64
C THR A 179 12.87 -26.66 -27.33
N LYS A 180 13.06 -27.40 -26.22
CA LYS A 180 14.35 -27.96 -25.77
C LYS A 180 15.44 -26.91 -25.48
N ASN A 181 15.04 -25.64 -25.27
CA ASN A 181 15.96 -24.56 -24.87
C ASN A 181 16.25 -24.53 -23.36
N LEU A 182 15.45 -25.27 -22.56
CA LEU A 182 15.57 -25.38 -21.12
C LEU A 182 15.23 -26.83 -20.70
N LYS A 183 15.98 -27.38 -19.76
CA LYS A 183 15.67 -28.68 -19.17
C LYS A 183 14.81 -28.51 -17.93
N ILE A 184 13.92 -29.48 -17.66
CA ILE A 184 13.03 -29.43 -16.48
C ILE A 184 13.85 -29.37 -15.18
N GLU A 185 14.98 -30.10 -15.14
CA GLU A 185 15.87 -30.19 -13.97
C GLU A 185 16.53 -28.85 -13.61
N GLU A 186 16.61 -27.92 -14.57
CA GLU A 186 17.18 -26.57 -14.37
C GLU A 186 16.16 -25.64 -13.69
N ILE A 187 14.86 -25.99 -13.71
CA ILE A 187 13.79 -25.19 -13.09
C ILE A 187 13.69 -25.56 -11.60
N ASN A 188 14.50 -24.90 -10.81
CA ASN A 188 14.50 -25.02 -9.35
C ASN A 188 14.10 -23.68 -8.69
N GLU A 189 14.01 -23.68 -7.35
CA GLU A 189 13.60 -22.50 -6.59
C GLU A 189 14.50 -21.28 -6.86
N ASN A 190 15.82 -21.48 -6.90
CA ASN A 190 16.78 -20.41 -7.16
C ASN A 190 16.60 -19.80 -8.54
N PHE A 191 16.37 -20.65 -9.56
CA PHE A 191 16.09 -20.18 -10.91
C PHE A 191 14.82 -19.33 -10.98
N ILE A 192 13.74 -19.76 -10.31
CA ILE A 192 12.49 -18.99 -10.25
C ILE A 192 12.69 -17.71 -9.49
N CYS A 193 13.39 -17.74 -8.35
CA CYS A 193 13.74 -16.54 -7.58
C CYS A 193 14.48 -15.51 -8.44
N GLU A 194 15.50 -15.95 -9.19
CA GLU A 194 16.27 -15.09 -10.09
C GLU A 194 15.38 -14.41 -11.16
N LYS A 195 14.49 -15.20 -11.78
CA LYS A 195 13.57 -14.69 -12.81
C LYS A 195 12.50 -13.75 -12.26
N MET A 196 12.10 -13.97 -11.02
CA MET A 196 11.08 -13.15 -10.33
C MET A 196 11.68 -11.93 -9.62
N THR A 197 13.00 -11.90 -9.39
CA THR A 197 13.65 -10.82 -8.64
C THR A 197 13.41 -9.45 -9.29
N LEU A 198 13.02 -8.49 -8.49
CA LEU A 198 12.97 -7.09 -8.85
C LEU A 198 14.41 -6.55 -8.88
N LYS A 199 15.07 -6.59 -10.04
CA LYS A 199 16.48 -6.25 -10.21
C LYS A 199 16.88 -4.95 -9.51
N GLY A 200 17.63 -5.06 -8.41
CA GLY A 200 18.14 -3.92 -7.64
C GLY A 200 17.09 -3.21 -6.77
N ILE A 201 15.95 -3.86 -6.48
CA ILE A 201 14.90 -3.36 -5.59
C ILE A 201 14.69 -4.40 -4.50
N PRO A 202 14.76 -4.01 -3.23
CA PRO A 202 14.52 -4.93 -2.11
C PRO A 202 13.06 -5.37 -2.04
N ASP A 203 12.81 -6.49 -1.40
CA ASP A 203 11.46 -6.94 -1.09
C ASP A 203 10.72 -5.91 -0.23
N PRO A 204 9.40 -5.78 -0.39
CA PRO A 204 8.64 -4.83 0.40
C PRO A 204 8.66 -5.13 1.90
N ASP A 205 9.03 -4.15 2.70
CA ASP A 205 8.99 -4.23 4.16
C ASP A 205 7.60 -3.93 4.74
N LEU A 206 6.94 -2.95 4.14
CA LEU A 206 5.67 -2.41 4.61
C LEU A 206 4.70 -2.23 3.46
N ALA A 207 3.53 -2.85 3.58
CA ALA A 207 2.43 -2.68 2.64
C ALA A 207 1.26 -1.94 3.30
N LEU A 208 0.88 -0.80 2.72
CA LEU A 208 -0.27 0.00 3.12
C LEU A 208 -1.45 -0.36 2.23
N ILE A 209 -2.48 -0.94 2.79
CA ILE A 209 -3.67 -1.36 2.05
C ILE A 209 -4.74 -0.29 2.21
N HIS A 210 -5.11 0.35 1.10
CA HIS A 210 -6.22 1.29 1.07
C HIS A 210 -7.56 0.56 0.92
N GLY A 211 -8.42 0.70 1.91
CA GLY A 211 -9.77 0.15 1.92
C GLY A 211 -10.08 -0.71 3.14
N HIS A 212 -11.32 -1.18 3.22
CA HIS A 212 -11.80 -2.00 4.34
C HIS A 212 -11.39 -3.48 4.24
N ILE A 213 -11.02 -3.92 3.05
CA ILE A 213 -10.67 -5.32 2.78
C ILE A 213 -9.15 -5.44 2.77
N CYS A 214 -8.61 -6.28 3.66
CA CYS A 214 -7.20 -6.64 3.65
C CYS A 214 -6.93 -7.59 2.46
N SER A 215 -6.43 -7.03 1.36
CA SER A 215 -6.12 -7.80 0.15
C SER A 215 -4.79 -7.33 -0.44
N THR A 216 -3.98 -8.26 -0.91
CA THR A 216 -2.77 -7.96 -1.67
C THR A 216 -3.06 -7.60 -3.12
N TYR A 217 -4.30 -7.78 -3.57
CA TYR A 217 -4.73 -7.61 -4.97
C TYR A 217 -3.90 -8.42 -5.99
N GLY A 218 -3.18 -9.43 -5.52
CA GLY A 218 -2.26 -10.23 -6.33
C GLY A 218 -0.89 -9.58 -6.54
N PHE A 219 -0.54 -8.59 -5.74
CA PHE A 219 0.77 -7.96 -5.75
C PHE A 219 1.88 -8.96 -5.44
N LEU A 220 2.89 -9.00 -6.26
CA LEU A 220 4.19 -9.67 -6.13
C LEU A 220 4.20 -10.83 -5.11
N PRO A 221 3.46 -11.93 -5.33
CA PRO A 221 3.27 -12.97 -4.32
C PRO A 221 4.59 -13.62 -3.87
N TRP A 222 5.64 -13.54 -4.69
CA TRP A 222 6.96 -14.07 -4.40
C TRP A 222 7.78 -13.21 -3.42
N HIS A 223 7.46 -11.90 -3.33
CA HIS A 223 8.25 -10.90 -2.60
C HIS A 223 7.64 -10.46 -1.26
N ILE A 224 6.48 -10.99 -0.88
CA ILE A 224 5.75 -10.53 0.31
C ILE A 224 5.91 -11.43 1.54
N ARG A 225 6.97 -12.23 1.59
CA ARG A 225 7.18 -13.21 2.68
C ARG A 225 7.30 -12.57 4.07
N THR A 226 8.03 -11.45 4.18
CA THR A 226 8.28 -10.75 5.44
C THR A 226 7.58 -9.40 5.54
N THR A 227 6.77 -9.05 4.55
CA THR A 227 6.07 -7.78 4.43
C THR A 227 5.07 -7.55 5.57
N GLY A 228 5.13 -6.40 6.19
CA GLY A 228 4.15 -5.97 7.18
C GLY A 228 2.94 -5.31 6.56
N PHE A 229 1.76 -5.90 6.69
CA PHE A 229 0.52 -5.32 6.16
C PHE A 229 -0.17 -4.45 7.19
N VAL A 230 -0.59 -3.25 6.76
CA VAL A 230 -1.40 -2.32 7.56
C VAL A 230 -2.52 -1.77 6.68
N THR A 231 -3.75 -1.90 7.15
CA THR A 231 -4.92 -1.36 6.46
C THR A 231 -5.15 0.09 6.84
N LEU A 232 -5.37 0.92 5.83
CA LEU A 232 -5.88 2.29 5.95
C LEU A 232 -7.37 2.26 5.59
N PRO A 233 -8.29 2.53 6.53
CA PRO A 233 -9.73 2.32 6.32
C PRO A 233 -10.31 3.14 5.17
N GLU A 234 -9.70 4.27 4.83
CA GLU A 234 -10.18 5.17 3.80
C GLU A 234 -9.07 5.58 2.84
N CYS A 235 -9.47 5.75 1.57
CA CYS A 235 -8.57 6.09 0.47
C CYS A 235 -8.39 7.60 0.26
N HIS A 236 -8.99 8.45 1.10
CA HIS A 236 -8.94 9.90 0.91
C HIS A 236 -8.45 10.60 2.16
N ASN A 237 -7.52 11.56 1.95
CA ASN A 237 -6.95 12.40 2.99
C ASN A 237 -6.21 11.61 4.08
N VAL A 238 -5.27 10.75 3.68
CA VAL A 238 -4.33 10.14 4.63
C VAL A 238 -3.62 11.26 5.38
N SER A 239 -3.69 11.24 6.70
CA SER A 239 -3.03 12.26 7.51
C SER A 239 -1.58 11.88 7.83
N VAL A 240 -0.72 12.87 8.02
CA VAL A 240 0.67 12.65 8.46
C VAL A 240 0.71 11.88 9.79
N LYS A 241 -0.26 12.08 10.68
CA LYS A 241 -0.37 11.35 11.95
C LYS A 241 -0.63 9.86 11.74
N ASP A 242 -1.51 9.52 10.79
CA ASP A 242 -1.79 8.13 10.44
C ASP A 242 -0.53 7.46 9.87
N PHE A 243 0.19 8.16 8.99
CA PHE A 243 1.43 7.65 8.43
C PHE A 243 2.51 7.45 9.50
N ILE A 244 2.72 8.42 10.40
CA ILE A 244 3.62 8.29 11.55
C ILE A 244 3.22 7.12 12.46
N TRP A 245 1.93 6.95 12.72
CA TRP A 245 1.43 5.83 13.53
C TRP A 245 1.76 4.48 12.89
N ILE A 246 1.60 4.37 11.58
CA ILE A 246 1.96 3.17 10.82
C ILE A 246 3.46 2.88 10.94
N LEU A 247 4.30 3.89 10.74
CA LEU A 247 5.75 3.74 10.86
C LEU A 247 6.16 3.33 12.29
N LYS A 248 5.51 3.88 13.33
CA LYS A 248 5.72 3.46 14.71
C LYS A 248 5.32 2.00 14.94
N LYS A 249 4.22 1.56 14.33
CA LYS A 249 3.76 0.18 14.40
C LYS A 249 4.75 -0.76 13.70
N TYR A 250 5.25 -0.37 12.52
CA TYR A 250 6.29 -1.10 11.79
C TYR A 250 7.60 -1.16 12.59
N SER A 251 8.07 -0.03 13.10
CA SER A 251 9.32 0.08 13.85
C SER A 251 9.40 -0.82 15.10
N LYS A 252 8.25 -1.18 15.68
CA LYS A 252 8.16 -2.08 16.84
C LYS A 252 8.11 -3.57 16.47
N ARG A 253 7.94 -3.89 15.19
CA ARG A 253 7.84 -5.30 14.74
C ARG A 253 9.23 -5.93 14.68
N GLU A 254 9.34 -7.12 15.23
CA GLU A 254 10.46 -8.02 14.97
C GLU A 254 10.15 -8.80 13.68
N GLN A 255 11.08 -8.80 12.75
CA GLN A 255 11.00 -9.64 11.57
C GLN A 255 11.65 -10.97 11.92
N ARG A 256 10.87 -12.02 11.96
CA ARG A 256 11.35 -13.40 12.19
C ARG A 256 11.33 -14.12 10.85
N TYR A 257 12.50 -14.57 10.41
CA TYR A 257 12.69 -15.23 9.11
C TYR A 257 12.51 -16.76 9.19
N GLY A 258 11.67 -17.25 10.08
CA GLY A 258 11.42 -18.68 10.27
C GLY A 258 12.23 -19.32 11.41
N GLU A 259 12.87 -18.49 12.24
CA GLU A 259 13.53 -18.89 13.48
C GLU A 259 12.59 -18.82 14.68
#